data_2151191d72acbb320cbc94a909aa0736
#
_entry.id   2151191d72acbb320cbc94a909aa0736
#
_cell.length_a   1.000
_cell.length_b   1.000
_cell.length_c   1.000
_cell.angle_alpha   90.00
_cell.angle_beta   90.00
_cell.angle_gamma   90.00
#
_symmetry.space_group_name_H-M   'P 1'
#
loop_
_entity.id
_entity.type
_entity.pdbx_description
1 polymer ?
#
loop_
_entity_poly.entity_id
_entity_poly.type
_entity_poly.pdbx_seq_one_letter_code
_entity_poly.pdbx_strand_id
1 'polypeptide(L)'
;MNAMKILSGILLAALVLGCGGCAGAPEEPVSTLLFAPGDGGSKYYRIPALVTADDGSLVAVADRRLESMGDLPNKIDLVARRSTDGGRTWSSVIPIAEHRGDCGYGDAALVSDARSGELLCIFASGRGLWESTPEAPIDINICRSGDFGQTWSAPECITPQLWGAACANPLSRGWYGAFAASGRALQLRDGTLLFVVAARTGRAAPPLVNYVCMSEDGGRSWRLLPTPVDMNGDEAKLVERADGSWLMSIRNPAKGRRKYALSADRGATWSEPQRWEDMPSPACNGDIVRYTLRVEGARRNRMLHSIPLDSVERRNVSVLLSYDEGCTWPVRRSVWSGDAGYSSLTVLPDGDIGLLTEVGNWERGFEIYFTRLTPEWLTRGEDDGR
;
A
#
# COMPACT_ATOMS: atom_id res chain seq x y z
N MET A 1 59.69 -65.60 38.70
CA MET A 1 58.65 -65.09 39.51
C MET A 1 58.42 -63.61 39.04
N ASN A 2 57.55 -63.36 38.16
CA ASN A 2 56.93 -62.05 37.89
C ASN A 2 55.80 -62.26 36.90
N ALA A 3 54.61 -62.04 37.38
CA ALA A 3 53.37 -62.16 36.63
C ALA A 3 53.16 -60.92 35.74
N MET A 4 52.98 -61.17 34.44
CA MET A 4 52.68 -60.19 33.45
C MET A 4 51.14 -60.04 33.38
N LYS A 5 50.59 -58.88 33.75
CA LYS A 5 49.16 -58.54 33.60
C LYS A 5 48.94 -58.02 32.20
N ILE A 6 48.05 -58.68 31.47
CA ILE A 6 47.52 -58.24 30.19
C ILE A 6 46.35 -57.32 30.47
N LEU A 7 46.45 -56.04 30.09
CA LEU A 7 45.32 -55.08 30.09
C LEU A 7 44.62 -55.15 28.71
N SER A 8 43.39 -55.66 28.71
CA SER A 8 42.48 -55.54 27.57
C SER A 8 41.86 -54.16 27.51
N GLY A 9 42.21 -53.37 26.52
CA GLY A 9 41.56 -52.07 26.22
C GLY A 9 40.23 -52.26 25.50
N ILE A 10 39.15 -51.90 26.11
CA ILE A 10 37.84 -51.80 25.48
C ILE A 10 37.76 -50.42 24.80
N LEU A 11 37.68 -50.40 23.49
CA LEU A 11 37.46 -49.20 22.70
C LEU A 11 35.95 -48.87 22.73
N LEU A 12 35.57 -47.83 23.46
CA LEU A 12 34.21 -47.31 23.49
C LEU A 12 34.03 -46.38 22.30
N ALA A 13 33.32 -46.83 21.27
CA ALA A 13 32.91 -45.98 20.15
C ALA A 13 31.79 -45.08 20.62
N ALA A 14 32.06 -43.79 20.81
CA ALA A 14 31.05 -42.80 21.04
C ALA A 14 30.27 -42.48 19.77
N LEU A 15 29.02 -42.94 19.71
CA LEU A 15 28.06 -42.56 18.69
C LEU A 15 27.68 -41.09 18.92
N VAL A 16 28.21 -40.17 18.11
CA VAL A 16 27.75 -38.80 18.08
C VAL A 16 26.40 -38.77 17.36
N LEU A 17 25.32 -38.83 18.10
CA LEU A 17 24.00 -38.46 17.59
C LEU A 17 24.03 -36.97 17.26
N GLY A 18 24.09 -36.64 15.98
CA GLY A 18 23.89 -35.29 15.47
C GLY A 18 22.51 -34.79 15.90
N CYS A 19 22.46 -33.90 16.89
CA CYS A 19 21.28 -33.10 17.16
C CYS A 19 20.95 -32.33 15.90
N GLY A 20 19.86 -32.71 15.22
CA GLY A 20 19.23 -31.88 14.20
C GLY A 20 18.98 -30.50 14.82
N GLY A 21 19.61 -29.46 14.24
CA GLY A 21 19.41 -28.09 14.70
C GLY A 21 17.93 -27.78 14.66
N CYS A 22 17.34 -27.52 15.81
CA CYS A 22 16.08 -26.83 15.87
C CYS A 22 16.28 -25.48 15.16
N ALA A 23 15.63 -25.29 14.03
CA ALA A 23 15.54 -23.97 13.45
C ALA A 23 14.96 -23.04 14.53
N GLY A 24 15.75 -22.06 14.97
CA GLY A 24 15.31 -21.09 15.96
C GLY A 24 14.01 -20.44 15.48
N ALA A 25 13.16 -20.02 16.42
CA ALA A 25 11.96 -19.25 16.07
C ALA A 25 12.37 -18.04 15.22
N PRO A 26 11.59 -17.70 14.17
CA PRO A 26 11.89 -16.54 13.34
C PRO A 26 12.03 -15.29 14.20
N GLU A 27 13.03 -14.47 13.90
CA GLU A 27 13.31 -13.22 14.63
C GLU A 27 12.11 -12.27 14.52
N GLU A 28 11.76 -11.63 15.65
CA GLU A 28 10.67 -10.65 15.66
C GLU A 28 11.09 -9.38 14.89
N PRO A 29 10.20 -8.82 14.06
CA PRO A 29 10.52 -7.69 13.22
C PRO A 29 10.76 -6.42 14.04
N VAL A 30 11.72 -5.62 13.60
CA VAL A 30 12.02 -4.31 14.18
C VAL A 30 11.37 -3.23 13.32
N SER A 31 10.67 -2.31 13.98
CA SER A 31 10.05 -1.15 13.32
C SER A 31 10.91 0.10 13.48
N THR A 32 11.08 0.85 12.40
CA THR A 32 11.83 2.11 12.35
C THR A 32 10.86 3.27 12.22
N LEU A 33 10.91 4.23 13.13
CA LEU A 33 10.13 5.47 13.05
C LEU A 33 10.64 6.34 11.90
N LEU A 34 9.76 6.69 10.95
CA LEU A 34 10.10 7.54 9.80
C LEU A 34 9.58 8.96 9.92
N PHE A 35 8.36 9.14 10.41
CA PHE A 35 7.74 10.45 10.53
C PHE A 35 6.96 10.53 11.86
N ALA A 36 7.20 11.59 12.62
CA ALA A 36 6.55 11.82 13.89
C ALA A 36 6.03 13.26 14.03
N PRO A 37 4.97 13.47 14.82
CA PRO A 37 4.54 14.81 15.20
C PRO A 37 5.70 15.63 15.76
N GLY A 38 5.87 16.88 15.25
CA GLY A 38 6.98 17.76 15.58
C GLY A 38 8.14 17.74 14.59
N ASP A 39 8.30 16.67 13.80
CA ASP A 39 9.34 16.58 12.79
C ASP A 39 9.17 17.69 11.71
N GLY A 40 10.25 18.38 11.36
CA GLY A 40 10.22 19.46 10.36
C GLY A 40 9.21 20.57 10.66
N GLY A 41 8.82 20.77 11.92
CA GLY A 41 7.86 21.77 12.35
C GLY A 41 6.40 21.42 12.08
N SER A 42 6.11 20.20 11.60
CA SER A 42 4.75 19.72 11.36
C SER A 42 4.09 19.21 12.63
N LYS A 43 2.82 19.54 12.84
CA LYS A 43 2.09 19.00 13.98
C LYS A 43 1.67 17.56 13.82
N TYR A 44 1.48 17.09 12.57
CA TYR A 44 0.96 15.75 12.30
C TYR A 44 1.52 15.15 11.02
N TYR A 45 1.54 13.82 10.95
CA TYR A 45 1.83 13.05 9.75
C TYR A 45 0.74 12.00 9.55
N ARG A 46 0.34 11.79 8.29
CA ARG A 46 -0.68 10.80 7.93
C ARG A 46 -0.43 10.20 6.54
N ILE A 47 -1.28 9.26 6.15
CA ILE A 47 -1.45 8.72 4.80
C ILE A 47 -0.15 8.13 4.26
N PRO A 48 0.27 6.96 4.76
CA PRO A 48 1.49 6.30 4.31
C PRO A 48 1.33 5.73 2.91
N ALA A 49 2.35 5.93 2.06
CA ALA A 49 2.51 5.25 0.79
C ALA A 49 3.93 4.71 0.66
N LEU A 50 4.09 3.49 0.15
CA LEU A 50 5.38 2.79 0.07
C LEU A 50 5.52 2.11 -1.28
N VAL A 51 6.69 2.27 -1.91
CA VAL A 51 7.05 1.59 -3.15
C VAL A 51 8.51 1.15 -3.12
N THR A 52 8.80 0.03 -3.76
CA THR A 52 10.14 -0.37 -4.16
C THR A 52 10.37 0.17 -5.58
N ALA A 53 11.39 0.97 -5.75
CA ALA A 53 11.82 1.49 -7.04
C ALA A 53 12.59 0.43 -7.84
N ASP A 54 12.82 0.67 -9.13
CA ASP A 54 13.44 -0.29 -10.04
C ASP A 54 14.92 -0.57 -9.69
N ASP A 55 15.60 0.38 -9.02
CA ASP A 55 16.96 0.19 -8.47
C ASP A 55 16.98 -0.59 -7.14
N GLY A 56 15.83 -1.04 -6.65
CA GLY A 56 15.66 -1.74 -5.38
C GLY A 56 15.58 -0.83 -4.16
N SER A 57 15.66 0.49 -4.31
CA SER A 57 15.48 1.41 -3.21
C SER A 57 14.01 1.50 -2.78
N LEU A 58 13.79 1.79 -1.51
CA LEU A 58 12.46 2.00 -0.95
C LEU A 58 12.17 3.50 -0.88
N VAL A 59 10.95 3.89 -1.27
CA VAL A 59 10.47 5.26 -1.12
C VAL A 59 9.20 5.24 -0.28
N ALA A 60 9.28 5.85 0.91
CA ALA A 60 8.19 6.02 1.86
C ALA A 60 7.69 7.46 1.79
N VAL A 61 6.41 7.65 1.55
CA VAL A 61 5.76 8.97 1.42
C VAL A 61 4.71 9.14 2.51
N ALA A 62 4.55 10.38 2.96
CA ALA A 62 3.54 10.76 3.93
C ALA A 62 3.00 12.17 3.64
N ASP A 63 1.78 12.42 4.06
CA ASP A 63 1.23 13.77 4.24
C ASP A 63 1.90 14.40 5.47
N ARG A 64 2.63 15.51 5.27
CA ARG A 64 3.12 16.39 6.33
C ARG A 64 2.04 17.43 6.62
N ARG A 65 1.25 17.25 7.67
CA ARG A 65 0.09 18.06 8.03
C ARG A 65 0.47 19.13 9.05
N LEU A 66 0.63 20.35 8.59
CA LEU A 66 1.31 21.42 9.36
C LEU A 66 0.54 21.86 10.58
N GLU A 67 -0.78 22.01 10.49
CA GLU A 67 -1.60 22.67 11.51
C GLU A 67 -2.76 21.81 12.04
N SER A 68 -3.28 20.90 11.22
CA SER A 68 -4.48 20.09 11.48
C SER A 68 -4.30 18.65 11.04
N MET A 69 -4.90 17.68 11.73
CA MET A 69 -5.00 16.28 11.27
C MET A 69 -6.01 16.09 10.14
N GLY A 70 -6.85 17.09 9.85
CA GLY A 70 -7.87 17.03 8.80
C GLY A 70 -7.25 16.96 7.41
N ASP A 71 -8.04 16.42 6.47
CA ASP A 71 -7.70 16.33 5.06
C ASP A 71 -7.77 17.71 4.38
N LEU A 72 -7.58 17.77 3.05
CA LEU A 72 -7.77 18.99 2.27
C LEU A 72 -9.13 19.65 2.60
N PRO A 73 -9.15 21.00 2.64
CA PRO A 73 -8.20 21.99 2.11
C PRO A 73 -7.12 22.47 3.10
N ASN A 74 -6.78 21.71 4.14
CA ASN A 74 -5.75 22.12 5.09
C ASN A 74 -4.35 22.23 4.43
N LYS A 75 -3.42 22.90 5.14
CA LYS A 75 -2.01 23.00 4.73
C LYS A 75 -1.31 21.66 4.92
N ILE A 76 -1.14 20.98 3.82
CA ILE A 76 -0.53 19.65 3.75
C ILE A 76 0.56 19.68 2.68
N ASP A 77 1.73 19.17 3.02
CA ASP A 77 2.82 18.89 2.07
C ASP A 77 2.96 17.38 1.86
N LEU A 78 3.39 16.98 0.69
CA LEU A 78 3.83 15.63 0.43
C LEU A 78 5.33 15.53 0.58
N VAL A 79 5.79 14.61 1.43
CA VAL A 79 7.20 14.39 1.72
C VAL A 79 7.56 12.92 1.62
N ALA A 80 8.82 12.66 1.26
CA ALA A 80 9.37 11.31 1.16
C ALA A 80 10.58 11.11 2.06
N ARG A 81 10.88 9.85 2.36
CA ARG A 81 12.20 9.35 2.78
C ARG A 81 12.57 8.17 1.89
N ARG A 82 13.86 8.04 1.60
CA ARG A 82 14.41 7.00 0.74
C ARG A 82 15.40 6.12 1.50
N SER A 83 15.35 4.81 1.24
CA SER A 83 16.32 3.83 1.75
C SER A 83 16.93 3.05 0.59
N THR A 84 18.25 2.82 0.64
CA THR A 84 18.99 2.02 -0.35
C THR A 84 19.53 0.71 0.24
N ASP A 85 19.19 0.42 1.48
CA ASP A 85 19.72 -0.73 2.23
C ASP A 85 18.62 -1.65 2.80
N GLY A 86 17.45 -1.65 2.11
CA GLY A 86 16.31 -2.48 2.49
C GLY A 86 15.59 -2.00 3.75
N GLY A 87 15.60 -0.68 4.00
CA GLY A 87 14.87 -0.06 5.11
C GLY A 87 15.66 0.00 6.44
N ARG A 88 16.96 -0.33 6.42
CA ARG A 88 17.80 -0.24 7.63
C ARG A 88 18.13 1.20 7.99
N THR A 89 18.42 2.02 6.98
CA THR A 89 18.62 3.46 7.14
C THR A 89 17.80 4.24 6.13
N TRP A 90 17.45 5.48 6.47
CA TRP A 90 16.61 6.35 5.67
C TRP A 90 17.20 7.74 5.52
N SER A 91 16.97 8.35 4.37
CA SER A 91 17.42 9.72 4.08
C SER A 91 16.78 10.76 5.01
N SER A 92 17.28 11.97 4.99
CA SER A 92 16.51 13.14 5.40
C SER A 92 15.21 13.24 4.60
N VAL A 93 14.28 14.07 5.06
CA VAL A 93 13.03 14.36 4.36
C VAL A 93 13.29 14.99 3.00
N ILE A 94 12.64 14.46 1.96
CA ILE A 94 12.69 14.93 0.57
C ILE A 94 11.31 15.52 0.25
N PRO A 95 11.19 16.79 -0.16
CA PRO A 95 9.90 17.34 -0.56
C PRO A 95 9.47 16.77 -1.92
N ILE A 96 8.17 16.41 -2.04
CA ILE A 96 7.52 16.05 -3.31
C ILE A 96 6.69 17.22 -3.81
N ALA A 97 5.80 17.75 -2.96
CA ALA A 97 4.98 18.92 -3.25
C ALA A 97 4.74 19.69 -1.95
N GLU A 98 5.04 20.98 -1.95
CA GLU A 98 4.86 21.85 -0.79
C GLU A 98 3.68 22.79 -1.03
N HIS A 99 2.79 22.94 -0.03
CA HIS A 99 1.59 23.75 -0.10
C HIS A 99 1.90 25.19 -0.55
N ARG A 100 0.96 25.79 -1.27
CA ARG A 100 1.06 27.19 -1.73
C ARG A 100 -0.15 27.96 -1.20
N GLY A 101 0.07 28.82 -0.21
CA GLY A 101 -1.03 29.50 0.48
C GLY A 101 -1.95 28.48 1.15
N ASP A 102 -3.22 28.46 0.74
CA ASP A 102 -4.22 27.51 1.23
C ASP A 102 -4.39 26.26 0.34
N CYS A 103 -3.53 26.09 -0.69
CA CYS A 103 -3.54 24.91 -1.54
C CYS A 103 -2.59 23.85 -0.98
N GLY A 104 -3.14 22.86 -0.27
CA GLY A 104 -2.42 21.70 0.21
C GLY A 104 -2.39 20.56 -0.81
N TYR A 105 -1.54 19.55 -0.54
CA TYR A 105 -1.35 18.34 -1.34
C TYR A 105 -1.41 17.11 -0.42
N GLY A 106 -2.23 16.12 -0.75
CA GLY A 106 -2.40 14.95 0.13
C GLY A 106 -2.88 13.70 -0.60
N ASP A 107 -3.01 12.60 0.15
CA ASP A 107 -3.52 11.32 -0.34
C ASP A 107 -2.68 10.70 -1.46
N ALA A 108 -1.36 10.63 -1.27
CA ALA A 108 -0.43 10.10 -2.25
C ALA A 108 -0.66 8.61 -2.56
N ALA A 109 -0.72 8.26 -3.85
CA ALA A 109 -0.66 6.90 -4.38
C ALA A 109 0.60 6.75 -5.24
N LEU A 110 1.45 5.77 -4.91
CA LEU A 110 2.73 5.56 -5.56
C LEU A 110 2.69 4.39 -6.56
N VAL A 111 3.43 4.52 -7.66
CA VAL A 111 3.76 3.41 -8.55
C VAL A 111 5.16 3.58 -9.13
N SER A 112 5.90 2.46 -9.26
CA SER A 112 7.11 2.36 -10.07
C SER A 112 6.71 1.87 -11.45
N ASP A 113 7.06 2.62 -12.49
CA ASP A 113 6.90 2.19 -13.88
C ASP A 113 8.17 1.46 -14.34
N ALA A 114 8.17 0.14 -14.30
CA ALA A 114 9.29 -0.70 -14.71
C ALA A 114 9.67 -0.57 -16.20
N ARG A 115 8.84 0.08 -17.04
CA ARG A 115 9.19 0.35 -18.44
C ARG A 115 10.09 1.57 -18.60
N SER A 116 9.85 2.60 -17.83
CA SER A 116 10.61 3.85 -17.88
C SER A 116 11.64 3.99 -16.75
N GLY A 117 11.49 3.24 -15.66
CA GLY A 117 12.22 3.42 -14.41
C GLY A 117 11.77 4.63 -13.60
N GLU A 118 10.69 5.32 -14.02
CA GLU A 118 10.15 6.47 -13.31
C GLU A 118 9.27 6.04 -12.14
N LEU A 119 9.33 6.80 -11.05
CA LEU A 119 8.31 6.76 -10.01
C LEU A 119 7.26 7.84 -10.29
N LEU A 120 5.99 7.47 -10.13
CA LEU A 120 4.87 8.39 -10.17
C LEU A 120 4.26 8.49 -8.77
N CYS A 121 4.08 9.74 -8.31
CA CYS A 121 3.29 10.07 -7.13
C CYS A 121 2.02 10.78 -7.58
N ILE A 122 0.87 10.14 -7.42
CA ILE A 122 -0.46 10.63 -7.81
C ILE A 122 -1.15 11.09 -6.53
N PHE A 123 -1.69 12.31 -6.48
CA PHE A 123 -2.22 12.88 -5.26
C PHE A 123 -3.28 13.94 -5.51
N ALA A 124 -4.08 14.22 -4.47
CA ALA A 124 -5.09 15.28 -4.47
C ALA A 124 -4.49 16.64 -4.09
N SER A 125 -5.12 17.73 -4.53
CA SER A 125 -4.75 19.08 -4.13
C SER A 125 -5.93 20.07 -4.07
N GLY A 126 -5.70 21.18 -3.37
CA GLY A 126 -6.59 22.31 -3.36
C GLY A 126 -7.80 22.12 -2.47
N ARG A 127 -8.99 22.12 -3.03
CA ARG A 127 -10.25 22.01 -2.28
C ARG A 127 -10.43 20.64 -1.66
N GLY A 128 -11.08 20.57 -0.51
CA GLY A 128 -11.54 19.31 0.05
C GLY A 128 -12.59 18.64 -0.85
N LEU A 129 -12.70 17.32 -0.77
CA LEU A 129 -13.67 16.54 -1.56
C LEU A 129 -15.11 17.02 -1.37
N TRP A 130 -15.46 17.45 -0.15
CA TRP A 130 -16.81 17.86 0.21
C TRP A 130 -17.15 19.29 -0.22
N GLU A 131 -16.15 20.13 -0.47
CA GLU A 131 -16.27 21.49 -0.97
C GLU A 131 -16.13 21.59 -2.50
N SER A 132 -15.75 20.49 -3.14
CA SER A 132 -15.53 20.38 -4.57
C SER A 132 -16.84 20.46 -5.36
N THR A 133 -16.79 21.11 -6.53
CA THR A 133 -17.90 21.20 -7.51
C THR A 133 -17.37 20.91 -8.91
N PRO A 134 -18.24 20.63 -9.90
CA PRO A 134 -17.78 20.43 -11.26
C PRO A 134 -16.98 21.60 -11.85
N GLU A 135 -17.32 22.84 -11.48
CA GLU A 135 -16.70 24.09 -11.94
C GLU A 135 -15.41 24.43 -11.19
N ALA A 136 -15.27 23.92 -9.97
CA ALA A 136 -14.09 24.10 -9.11
C ALA A 136 -13.79 22.79 -8.39
N PRO A 137 -13.28 21.79 -9.11
CA PRO A 137 -13.03 20.46 -8.57
C PRO A 137 -11.86 20.43 -7.59
N ILE A 138 -11.86 19.42 -6.72
CA ILE A 138 -10.63 18.94 -6.12
C ILE A 138 -9.73 18.45 -7.26
N ASP A 139 -8.48 18.88 -7.26
CA ASP A 139 -7.55 18.50 -8.32
C ASP A 139 -6.82 17.21 -7.99
N ILE A 140 -6.47 16.47 -9.04
CA ILE A 140 -5.53 15.37 -8.96
C ILE A 140 -4.29 15.72 -9.76
N ASN A 141 -3.14 15.45 -9.17
CA ASN A 141 -1.85 15.81 -9.73
C ASN A 141 -0.92 14.61 -9.75
N ILE A 142 0.12 14.72 -10.57
CA ILE A 142 1.23 13.76 -10.61
C ILE A 142 2.55 14.52 -10.48
N CYS A 143 3.42 14.05 -9.58
CA CYS A 143 4.85 14.31 -9.61
C CYS A 143 5.59 13.07 -10.09
N ARG A 144 6.67 13.28 -10.84
CA ARG A 144 7.53 12.22 -11.39
C ARG A 144 8.93 12.30 -10.83
N SER A 145 9.55 11.15 -10.62
CA SER A 145 10.96 11.04 -10.28
C SER A 145 11.65 10.08 -11.25
N GLY A 146 12.65 10.57 -11.96
CA GLY A 146 13.51 9.76 -12.84
C GLY A 146 14.82 9.31 -12.17
N ASP A 147 14.95 9.51 -10.85
CA ASP A 147 16.15 9.21 -10.06
C ASP A 147 15.80 8.40 -8.78
N PHE A 148 14.76 7.57 -8.91
CA PHE A 148 14.33 6.65 -7.86
C PHE A 148 13.95 7.34 -6.53
N GLY A 149 13.28 8.50 -6.63
CA GLY A 149 12.74 9.24 -5.49
C GLY A 149 13.70 10.24 -4.83
N GLN A 150 14.84 10.53 -5.44
CA GLN A 150 15.76 11.54 -4.92
C GLN A 150 15.29 12.97 -5.19
N THR A 151 14.73 13.19 -6.38
CA THR A 151 14.11 14.47 -6.76
C THR A 151 12.79 14.24 -7.49
N TRP A 152 11.92 15.23 -7.47
CA TRP A 152 10.57 15.15 -8.03
C TRP A 152 10.27 16.36 -8.92
N SER A 153 9.51 16.13 -9.99
CA SER A 153 9.01 17.20 -10.86
C SER A 153 8.02 18.10 -10.11
N ALA A 154 7.76 19.28 -10.65
CA ALA A 154 6.60 20.06 -10.24
C ALA A 154 5.29 19.26 -10.45
N PRO A 155 4.24 19.51 -9.62
CA PRO A 155 2.93 18.92 -9.81
C PRO A 155 2.33 19.25 -11.19
N GLU A 156 1.88 18.20 -11.89
CA GLU A 156 1.13 18.29 -13.14
C GLU A 156 -0.33 17.92 -12.85
N CYS A 157 -1.26 18.85 -13.10
CA CYS A 157 -2.69 18.60 -12.90
C CYS A 157 -3.27 17.76 -14.05
N ILE A 158 -3.84 16.61 -13.73
CA ILE A 158 -4.48 15.70 -14.69
C ILE A 158 -6.01 15.67 -14.56
N THR A 159 -6.60 16.45 -13.67
CA THR A 159 -8.06 16.52 -13.45
C THR A 159 -8.85 16.71 -14.74
N PRO A 160 -8.45 17.62 -15.68
CA PRO A 160 -9.20 17.83 -16.91
C PRO A 160 -9.29 16.60 -17.83
N GLN A 161 -8.39 15.62 -17.66
CA GLN A 161 -8.45 14.36 -18.40
C GLN A 161 -9.50 13.40 -17.81
N LEU A 162 -9.89 13.58 -16.54
CA LEU A 162 -10.62 12.59 -15.74
C LEU A 162 -12.01 13.02 -15.35
N TRP A 163 -12.22 14.24 -14.82
CA TRP A 163 -13.52 14.76 -14.38
C TRP A 163 -13.59 16.29 -14.31
N GLY A 164 -14.77 16.80 -13.94
CA GLY A 164 -15.04 18.22 -13.78
C GLY A 164 -15.45 18.89 -15.10
N ALA A 165 -15.92 20.15 -15.04
CA ALA A 165 -16.50 20.85 -16.17
C ALA A 165 -15.56 21.00 -17.37
N ALA A 166 -14.24 21.01 -17.14
CA ALA A 166 -13.22 21.06 -18.20
C ALA A 166 -12.98 19.71 -18.87
N CYS A 167 -13.49 18.60 -18.32
CA CYS A 167 -13.29 17.26 -18.87
C CYS A 167 -14.21 17.01 -20.07
N ALA A 168 -13.65 16.43 -21.12
CA ALA A 168 -14.41 16.06 -22.33
C ALA A 168 -15.30 14.82 -22.11
N ASN A 169 -15.02 13.98 -21.10
CA ASN A 169 -15.77 12.75 -20.85
C ASN A 169 -17.18 13.06 -20.32
N PRO A 170 -18.26 12.71 -21.08
CA PRO A 170 -19.63 13.01 -20.67
C PRO A 170 -20.05 12.31 -19.36
N LEU A 171 -19.42 11.18 -19.02
CA LEU A 171 -19.70 10.44 -17.78
C LEU A 171 -19.29 11.24 -16.55
N SER A 172 -18.12 11.87 -16.57
CA SER A 172 -17.47 12.43 -15.38
C SER A 172 -17.38 13.96 -15.37
N ARG A 173 -17.77 14.63 -16.45
CA ARG A 173 -17.76 16.11 -16.54
C ARG A 173 -18.66 16.80 -15.51
N GLY A 174 -19.67 16.12 -15.04
CA GLY A 174 -20.61 16.61 -14.02
C GLY A 174 -20.30 16.14 -12.60
N TRP A 175 -19.17 15.45 -12.38
CA TRP A 175 -18.80 14.97 -11.06
C TRP A 175 -18.41 16.12 -10.12
N TYR A 176 -18.80 15.99 -8.88
CA TYR A 176 -18.47 16.94 -7.83
C TYR A 176 -17.03 16.81 -7.33
N GLY A 177 -16.36 15.70 -7.61
CA GLY A 177 -14.96 15.50 -7.30
C GLY A 177 -14.62 14.01 -7.18
N ALA A 178 -13.33 13.73 -7.20
CA ALA A 178 -12.79 12.41 -6.85
C ALA A 178 -11.38 12.59 -6.32
N PHE A 179 -10.87 11.58 -5.61
CA PHE A 179 -9.47 11.54 -5.20
C PHE A 179 -8.89 10.14 -5.47
N ALA A 180 -7.59 10.07 -5.71
CA ALA A 180 -6.89 8.80 -5.85
C ALA A 180 -6.90 8.09 -4.50
N ALA A 181 -7.25 6.81 -4.48
CA ALA A 181 -7.16 6.01 -3.28
C ALA A 181 -5.70 5.90 -2.83
N SER A 182 -5.37 6.56 -1.73
CA SER A 182 -4.01 6.76 -1.23
C SER A 182 -3.26 5.46 -0.93
N GLY A 183 -1.95 5.48 -1.01
CA GLY A 183 -1.01 4.40 -0.74
C GLY A 183 -0.41 3.80 -2.02
N ARG A 184 -1.22 3.24 -2.92
CA ARG A 184 -0.72 2.51 -4.09
C ARG A 184 -1.55 2.76 -5.35
N ALA A 185 -0.83 2.95 -6.47
CA ALA A 185 -1.30 2.68 -7.82
C ALA A 185 -0.66 1.36 -8.31
N LEU A 186 -1.08 0.83 -9.44
CA LEU A 186 -0.68 -0.48 -9.94
C LEU A 186 -0.09 -0.37 -11.35
N GLN A 187 1.02 -1.08 -11.60
CA GLN A 187 1.43 -1.44 -12.95
C GLN A 187 1.01 -2.89 -13.22
N LEU A 188 0.29 -3.12 -14.32
CA LEU A 188 -0.01 -4.46 -14.82
C LEU A 188 1.23 -5.07 -15.49
N ARG A 189 1.25 -6.40 -15.64
CA ARG A 189 2.35 -7.12 -16.31
C ARG A 189 2.60 -6.69 -17.76
N ASP A 190 1.58 -6.14 -18.42
CA ASP A 190 1.74 -5.56 -19.75
C ASP A 190 2.23 -4.09 -19.74
N GLY A 191 2.49 -3.55 -18.54
CA GLY A 191 3.00 -2.21 -18.30
C GLY A 191 1.94 -1.11 -18.27
N THR A 192 0.65 -1.43 -18.40
CA THR A 192 -0.44 -0.48 -18.20
C THR A 192 -0.46 -0.01 -16.74
N LEU A 193 -0.58 1.30 -16.53
CA LEU A 193 -0.70 1.87 -15.18
C LEU A 193 -2.17 2.09 -14.82
N LEU A 194 -2.51 1.78 -13.57
CA LEU A 194 -3.87 1.91 -13.03
C LEU A 194 -3.84 2.60 -11.66
N PHE A 195 -4.81 3.45 -11.40
CA PHE A 195 -5.16 3.83 -10.03
C PHE A 195 -6.67 3.88 -9.83
N VAL A 196 -7.11 3.71 -8.59
CA VAL A 196 -8.53 3.75 -8.24
C VAL A 196 -8.86 5.13 -7.72
N VAL A 197 -10.06 5.62 -8.06
CA VAL A 197 -10.64 6.82 -7.48
C VAL A 197 -11.88 6.49 -6.66
N ALA A 198 -12.08 7.24 -5.58
CA ALA A 198 -13.34 7.33 -4.88
C ALA A 198 -14.01 8.65 -5.30
N ALA A 199 -15.12 8.53 -6.03
CA ALA A 199 -15.75 9.64 -6.74
C ALA A 199 -17.05 10.06 -6.07
N ARG A 200 -17.22 11.38 -5.92
CA ARG A 200 -18.46 12.06 -5.61
C ARG A 200 -19.15 12.45 -6.90
N THR A 201 -19.99 11.57 -7.42
CA THR A 201 -20.59 11.69 -8.75
C THR A 201 -21.74 12.67 -8.81
N GLY A 202 -22.27 13.14 -7.67
CA GLY A 202 -23.37 14.06 -7.56
C GLY A 202 -23.26 14.99 -6.34
N ARG A 203 -24.21 15.92 -6.20
CA ARG A 203 -24.23 16.89 -5.10
C ARG A 203 -24.46 16.22 -3.74
N ALA A 204 -25.30 15.21 -3.71
CA ALA A 204 -25.51 14.42 -2.49
C ALA A 204 -24.27 13.58 -2.18
N ALA A 205 -23.86 13.56 -0.94
CA ALA A 205 -22.71 12.79 -0.50
C ALA A 205 -22.93 12.32 0.94
N PRO A 206 -22.47 11.16 1.32
CA PRO A 206 -22.10 9.97 0.53
C PRO A 206 -23.32 9.34 -0.16
N PRO A 207 -23.20 8.27 -0.95
CA PRO A 207 -22.02 7.39 -1.08
C PRO A 207 -20.97 7.90 -2.09
N LEU A 208 -19.73 7.40 -1.95
CA LEU A 208 -18.71 7.51 -2.97
C LEU A 208 -18.76 6.29 -3.90
N VAL A 209 -18.37 6.49 -5.15
CA VAL A 209 -18.37 5.44 -6.17
C VAL A 209 -16.94 5.16 -6.60
N ASN A 210 -16.54 3.89 -6.64
CA ASN A 210 -15.22 3.52 -7.12
C ASN A 210 -15.19 3.38 -8.64
N TYR A 211 -14.17 4.01 -9.24
CA TYR A 211 -13.81 3.86 -10.65
C TYR A 211 -12.32 3.62 -10.80
N VAL A 212 -11.91 3.13 -11.98
CA VAL A 212 -10.51 2.91 -12.33
C VAL A 212 -10.07 3.94 -13.36
N CYS A 213 -8.92 4.54 -13.12
CA CYS A 213 -8.20 5.36 -14.08
C CYS A 213 -7.05 4.54 -14.68
N MET A 214 -6.82 4.67 -15.99
CA MET A 214 -5.89 3.87 -16.78
C MET A 214 -5.00 4.74 -17.66
N SER A 215 -3.72 4.37 -17.73
CA SER A 215 -2.74 4.93 -18.68
C SER A 215 -1.98 3.81 -19.36
N GLU A 216 -1.78 3.93 -20.68
CA GLU A 216 -1.05 2.97 -21.52
C GLU A 216 0.28 3.55 -22.04
N ASP A 217 0.62 4.78 -21.64
CA ASP A 217 1.75 5.57 -22.13
C ASP A 217 2.70 6.06 -21.00
N GLY A 218 2.81 5.28 -19.90
CA GLY A 218 3.66 5.62 -18.76
C GLY A 218 3.13 6.79 -17.93
N GLY A 219 1.81 6.93 -17.87
CA GLY A 219 1.14 7.97 -17.07
C GLY A 219 1.17 9.36 -17.72
N ARG A 220 1.48 9.51 -19.01
CA ARG A 220 1.46 10.80 -19.71
C ARG A 220 0.04 11.22 -20.05
N SER A 221 -0.81 10.27 -20.39
CA SER A 221 -2.24 10.49 -20.53
C SER A 221 -3.05 9.48 -19.71
N TRP A 222 -4.20 9.91 -19.23
CA TRP A 222 -5.07 9.11 -18.38
C TRP A 222 -6.51 9.13 -18.89
N ARG A 223 -7.18 8.01 -18.77
CA ARG A 223 -8.61 7.90 -19.03
C ARG A 223 -9.33 7.19 -17.90
N LEU A 224 -10.55 7.60 -17.64
CA LEU A 224 -11.46 6.92 -16.74
C LEU A 224 -12.11 5.74 -17.44
N LEU A 225 -12.10 4.54 -16.82
CA LEU A 225 -12.90 3.43 -17.28
C LEU A 225 -14.39 3.69 -16.98
N PRO A 226 -15.31 3.37 -17.90
CA PRO A 226 -16.70 3.83 -17.82
C PRO A 226 -17.52 3.09 -16.76
N THR A 227 -17.11 1.89 -16.35
CA THR A 227 -17.90 1.02 -15.49
C THR A 227 -17.55 1.24 -14.01
N PRO A 228 -18.52 1.60 -13.16
CA PRO A 228 -18.31 1.69 -11.72
C PRO A 228 -18.05 0.30 -11.13
N VAL A 229 -17.23 0.26 -10.08
CA VAL A 229 -16.88 -0.97 -9.38
C VAL A 229 -17.77 -1.19 -8.16
N ASP A 230 -17.90 -0.17 -7.33
CA ASP A 230 -18.74 -0.17 -6.14
C ASP A 230 -19.46 1.16 -6.01
N MET A 231 -20.79 1.11 -5.96
CA MET A 231 -21.66 2.29 -5.84
C MET A 231 -21.71 2.86 -4.40
N ASN A 232 -21.07 2.20 -3.46
CA ASN A 232 -20.95 2.62 -2.06
C ASN A 232 -19.60 2.17 -1.52
N GLY A 233 -18.55 2.58 -2.21
CA GLY A 233 -17.15 2.30 -1.85
C GLY A 233 -16.48 3.48 -1.18
N ASP A 234 -15.17 3.36 -1.03
CA ASP A 234 -14.26 4.35 -0.49
C ASP A 234 -12.86 4.02 -1.04
N GLU A 235 -11.77 4.29 -0.30
CA GLU A 235 -10.41 3.94 -0.73
C GLU A 235 -10.30 2.46 -1.11
N ALA A 236 -9.72 2.21 -2.27
CA ALA A 236 -9.60 0.86 -2.79
C ALA A 236 -8.28 0.64 -3.53
N LYS A 237 -7.84 -0.60 -3.61
CA LYS A 237 -6.60 -1.00 -4.27
C LYS A 237 -6.85 -2.14 -5.24
N LEU A 238 -6.13 -2.11 -6.36
CA LEU A 238 -6.15 -3.15 -7.38
C LEU A 238 -4.93 -4.07 -7.24
N VAL A 239 -5.15 -5.33 -7.60
CA VAL A 239 -4.08 -6.29 -7.86
C VAL A 239 -4.44 -7.13 -9.08
N GLU A 240 -3.44 -7.40 -9.94
CA GLU A 240 -3.57 -8.32 -11.06
C GLU A 240 -3.39 -9.76 -10.58
N ARG A 241 -4.35 -10.64 -10.90
CA ARG A 241 -4.30 -12.06 -10.58
C ARG A 241 -3.43 -12.83 -11.58
N ALA A 242 -3.06 -14.05 -11.25
CA ALA A 242 -2.19 -14.87 -12.09
C ALA A 242 -2.78 -15.13 -13.49
N ASP A 243 -4.09 -15.22 -13.59
CA ASP A 243 -4.85 -15.42 -14.84
C ASP A 243 -5.08 -14.11 -15.63
N GLY A 244 -4.59 -12.97 -15.14
CA GLY A 244 -4.78 -11.65 -15.76
C GLY A 244 -6.06 -10.94 -15.36
N SER A 245 -6.95 -11.57 -14.63
CA SER A 245 -8.12 -10.91 -14.04
C SER A 245 -7.70 -9.93 -12.94
N TRP A 246 -8.57 -8.99 -12.60
CA TRP A 246 -8.32 -7.99 -11.58
C TRP A 246 -9.15 -8.25 -10.33
N LEU A 247 -8.53 -8.04 -9.18
CA LEU A 247 -9.20 -8.01 -7.89
C LEU A 247 -9.04 -6.62 -7.28
N MET A 248 -10.16 -6.01 -6.90
CA MET A 248 -10.17 -4.75 -6.16
C MET A 248 -10.54 -5.01 -4.71
N SER A 249 -9.66 -4.61 -3.78
CA SER A 249 -9.95 -4.58 -2.34
C SER A 249 -10.50 -3.21 -1.97
N ILE A 250 -11.70 -3.15 -1.39
CA ILE A 250 -12.47 -1.91 -1.22
C ILE A 250 -12.75 -1.66 0.26
N ARG A 251 -12.45 -0.45 0.74
CA ARG A 251 -12.86 0.02 2.07
C ARG A 251 -14.38 0.05 2.15
N ASN A 252 -14.92 -0.63 3.16
CA ASN A 252 -16.35 -0.62 3.45
C ASN A 252 -16.68 0.54 4.41
N PRO A 253 -17.38 1.59 3.98
CA PRO A 253 -17.72 2.70 4.86
C PRO A 253 -18.64 2.29 6.03
N ALA A 254 -19.40 1.20 5.87
CA ALA A 254 -20.28 0.67 6.91
C ALA A 254 -19.56 -0.15 7.99
N LYS A 255 -18.22 -0.28 7.93
CA LYS A 255 -17.45 -1.16 8.82
C LYS A 255 -17.80 -2.65 8.70
N GLY A 256 -17.31 -3.46 9.61
CA GLY A 256 -17.60 -4.87 9.76
C GLY A 256 -16.66 -5.76 8.98
N ARG A 257 -16.71 -5.78 7.63
CA ARG A 257 -15.85 -6.61 6.79
C ARG A 257 -15.37 -5.85 5.54
N ARG A 258 -14.15 -6.14 5.12
CA ARG A 258 -13.55 -5.62 3.88
C ARG A 258 -14.34 -6.13 2.67
N LYS A 259 -14.56 -5.26 1.68
CA LYS A 259 -15.24 -5.60 0.42
C LYS A 259 -14.21 -5.92 -0.67
N TYR A 260 -14.65 -6.68 -1.68
CA TYR A 260 -13.89 -6.90 -2.91
C TYR A 260 -14.80 -7.05 -4.12
N ALA A 261 -14.25 -6.79 -5.30
CA ALA A 261 -14.89 -7.04 -6.60
C ALA A 261 -13.86 -7.60 -7.57
N LEU A 262 -14.33 -8.36 -8.57
CA LEU A 262 -13.53 -9.03 -9.58
C LEU A 262 -13.90 -8.55 -10.98
N SER A 263 -12.89 -8.42 -11.85
CA SER A 263 -13.07 -8.19 -13.28
C SER A 263 -12.24 -9.18 -14.08
N ALA A 264 -12.87 -9.90 -15.02
CA ALA A 264 -12.19 -10.85 -15.89
C ALA A 264 -11.84 -10.25 -17.27
N ASP A 265 -12.23 -9.00 -17.53
CA ASP A 265 -12.18 -8.34 -18.83
C ASP A 265 -11.53 -6.93 -18.76
N ARG A 266 -10.52 -6.79 -17.90
CA ARG A 266 -9.72 -5.56 -17.75
C ARG A 266 -10.56 -4.34 -17.34
N GLY A 267 -11.54 -4.54 -16.47
CA GLY A 267 -12.37 -3.49 -15.91
C GLY A 267 -13.54 -3.06 -16.80
N ALA A 268 -13.81 -3.77 -17.92
CA ALA A 268 -14.99 -3.52 -18.73
C ALA A 268 -16.28 -3.89 -17.98
N THR A 269 -16.24 -4.98 -17.20
CA THR A 269 -17.31 -5.35 -16.27
C THR A 269 -16.72 -5.77 -14.91
N TRP A 270 -17.56 -5.72 -13.88
CA TRP A 270 -17.19 -6.10 -12.51
C TRP A 270 -18.27 -6.99 -11.90
N SER A 271 -17.82 -7.91 -11.03
CA SER A 271 -18.76 -8.63 -10.17
C SER A 271 -19.45 -7.66 -9.20
N GLU A 272 -20.61 -8.03 -8.70
CA GLU A 272 -21.17 -7.35 -7.53
C GLU A 272 -20.16 -7.40 -6.37
N PRO A 273 -19.99 -6.28 -5.62
CA PRO A 273 -19.08 -6.25 -4.49
C PRO A 273 -19.45 -7.25 -3.41
N GLN A 274 -18.52 -8.11 -3.07
CA GLN A 274 -18.64 -9.13 -2.03
C GLN A 274 -17.84 -8.72 -0.77
N ARG A 275 -17.93 -9.50 0.29
CA ARG A 275 -17.15 -9.31 1.52
C ARG A 275 -16.34 -10.55 1.81
N TRP A 276 -15.08 -10.36 2.21
CA TRP A 276 -14.32 -11.46 2.79
C TRP A 276 -14.86 -11.78 4.17
N GLU A 277 -15.31 -13.02 4.38
CA GLU A 277 -15.89 -13.46 5.66
C GLU A 277 -14.87 -13.44 6.80
N ASP A 278 -13.61 -13.67 6.47
CA ASP A 278 -12.50 -13.77 7.41
C ASP A 278 -11.63 -12.48 7.51
N MET A 279 -12.09 -11.35 6.96
CA MET A 279 -11.37 -10.08 7.00
C MET A 279 -12.21 -8.96 7.64
N PRO A 280 -12.28 -8.90 8.98
CA PRO A 280 -12.89 -7.78 9.67
C PRO A 280 -12.17 -6.47 9.33
N SER A 281 -12.92 -5.37 9.21
CA SER A 281 -12.40 -4.06 8.82
C SER A 281 -13.17 -2.92 9.47
N PRO A 282 -12.47 -1.93 10.07
CA PRO A 282 -13.09 -0.83 10.81
C PRO A 282 -13.36 0.41 9.93
N ALA A 283 -13.65 0.26 8.64
CA ALA A 283 -13.68 1.35 7.67
C ALA A 283 -12.33 2.11 7.62
N CYS A 284 -11.27 1.37 7.28
CA CYS A 284 -9.92 1.91 7.18
C CYS A 284 -9.32 1.57 5.81
N ASN A 285 -8.38 2.41 5.36
CA ASN A 285 -7.55 2.06 4.21
C ASN A 285 -6.70 0.82 4.56
N GLY A 286 -6.40 0.03 3.55
CA GLY A 286 -5.50 -1.13 3.61
C GLY A 286 -4.83 -1.27 2.26
N ASP A 287 -3.86 -2.16 2.15
CA ASP A 287 -3.15 -2.39 0.90
C ASP A 287 -3.22 -3.86 0.50
N ILE A 288 -3.18 -4.11 -0.81
CA ILE A 288 -3.11 -5.45 -1.39
C ILE A 288 -2.06 -5.46 -2.50
N VAL A 289 -1.17 -6.45 -2.47
CA VAL A 289 -0.09 -6.55 -3.47
C VAL A 289 0.11 -7.98 -3.93
N ARG A 290 0.55 -8.14 -5.18
CA ARG A 290 1.13 -9.39 -5.66
C ARG A 290 2.46 -9.61 -4.93
N TYR A 291 2.63 -10.77 -4.29
CA TYR A 291 3.87 -11.10 -3.62
C TYR A 291 4.76 -11.96 -4.53
N THR A 292 4.24 -13.08 -5.06
CA THR A 292 4.98 -13.96 -5.96
C THR A 292 4.07 -14.54 -7.03
N LEU A 293 4.67 -14.88 -8.21
CA LEU A 293 3.99 -15.53 -9.32
C LEU A 293 4.78 -16.75 -9.80
N ARG A 294 4.06 -17.86 -10.02
CA ARG A 294 4.67 -19.09 -10.58
C ARG A 294 5.25 -18.89 -11.98
N VAL A 295 4.61 -18.06 -12.78
CA VAL A 295 5.09 -17.74 -14.14
C VAL A 295 6.37 -16.90 -14.12
N GLU A 296 6.74 -16.31 -12.99
CA GLU A 296 7.98 -15.58 -12.74
C GLU A 296 9.03 -16.43 -11.97
N GLY A 297 8.78 -17.72 -11.83
CA GLY A 297 9.73 -18.69 -11.24
C GLY A 297 9.48 -19.02 -9.77
N ALA A 298 8.51 -18.43 -9.11
CA ALA A 298 8.17 -18.79 -7.73
C ALA A 298 7.50 -20.17 -7.63
N ARG A 299 7.63 -20.83 -6.47
CA ARG A 299 6.97 -22.11 -6.20
C ARG A 299 5.45 -22.01 -6.14
N ARG A 300 4.93 -20.85 -5.70
CA ARG A 300 3.49 -20.58 -5.51
C ARG A 300 3.12 -19.17 -5.94
N ASN A 301 1.89 -18.99 -6.36
CA ASN A 301 1.28 -17.67 -6.42
C ASN A 301 0.93 -17.24 -5.00
N ARG A 302 1.28 -16.00 -4.63
CA ARG A 302 0.97 -15.42 -3.32
C ARG A 302 0.51 -13.98 -3.46
N MET A 303 -0.45 -13.58 -2.66
CA MET A 303 -0.84 -12.19 -2.47
C MET A 303 -0.73 -11.81 -1.00
N LEU A 304 -0.36 -10.57 -0.73
CA LEU A 304 -0.36 -9.98 0.60
C LEU A 304 -1.47 -8.94 0.73
N HIS A 305 -2.03 -8.84 1.92
CA HIS A 305 -2.93 -7.76 2.31
C HIS A 305 -2.51 -7.20 3.66
N SER A 306 -2.57 -5.88 3.86
CA SER A 306 -2.40 -5.25 5.16
C SER A 306 -3.63 -4.43 5.52
N ILE A 307 -4.06 -4.52 6.78
CA ILE A 307 -5.26 -3.83 7.26
C ILE A 307 -5.31 -3.86 8.80
N PRO A 308 -5.92 -2.87 9.47
CA PRO A 308 -6.41 -3.05 10.84
C PRO A 308 -7.42 -4.19 10.88
N LEU A 309 -7.06 -5.29 11.51
CA LEU A 309 -7.87 -6.52 11.54
C LEU A 309 -8.83 -6.50 12.75
N ASP A 310 -9.75 -5.56 12.72
CA ASP A 310 -10.79 -5.35 13.72
C ASP A 310 -12.06 -4.85 13.01
N SER A 311 -13.24 -5.19 13.49
CA SER A 311 -14.51 -4.84 12.82
C SER A 311 -15.01 -3.43 13.16
N VAL A 312 -14.47 -2.79 14.19
CA VAL A 312 -15.00 -1.55 14.77
C VAL A 312 -13.96 -0.46 14.86
N GLU A 313 -12.77 -0.77 15.40
CA GLU A 313 -11.74 0.20 15.75
C GLU A 313 -10.50 0.08 14.87
N ARG A 314 -9.80 1.21 14.64
CA ARG A 314 -8.53 1.23 13.92
C ARG A 314 -7.40 0.78 14.84
N ARG A 315 -7.23 -0.53 14.94
CA ARG A 315 -6.20 -1.20 15.71
C ARG A 315 -5.84 -2.54 15.10
N ASN A 316 -4.77 -3.16 15.60
CA ASN A 316 -4.34 -4.50 15.20
C ASN A 316 -4.01 -4.58 13.69
N VAL A 317 -3.10 -3.68 13.23
CA VAL A 317 -2.61 -3.78 11.85
C VAL A 317 -1.90 -5.11 11.67
N SER A 318 -2.42 -5.91 10.76
CA SER A 318 -1.98 -7.26 10.46
C SER A 318 -1.60 -7.38 8.99
N VAL A 319 -0.67 -8.28 8.69
CA VAL A 319 -0.37 -8.74 7.33
C VAL A 319 -1.00 -10.11 7.15
N LEU A 320 -1.71 -10.27 6.03
CA LEU A 320 -2.38 -11.49 5.62
C LEU A 320 -1.75 -12.02 4.33
N LEU A 321 -1.74 -13.34 4.16
CA LEU A 321 -1.22 -14.01 2.99
C LEU A 321 -2.26 -14.95 2.40
N SER A 322 -2.47 -14.85 1.10
CA SER A 322 -3.34 -15.70 0.29
C SER A 322 -2.52 -16.55 -0.69
N TYR A 323 -2.91 -17.81 -0.86
CA TYR A 323 -2.35 -18.75 -1.83
C TYR A 323 -3.30 -19.06 -3.01
N ASP A 324 -4.51 -18.50 -3.00
CA ASP A 324 -5.61 -18.78 -3.91
C ASP A 324 -6.14 -17.53 -4.62
N GLU A 325 -5.21 -16.62 -4.94
CA GLU A 325 -5.51 -15.41 -5.71
C GLU A 325 -6.49 -14.46 -5.00
N GLY A 326 -6.40 -14.39 -3.66
CA GLY A 326 -7.20 -13.50 -2.83
C GLY A 326 -8.61 -14.00 -2.51
N CYS A 327 -8.91 -15.29 -2.78
CA CYS A 327 -10.19 -15.88 -2.40
C CYS A 327 -10.28 -16.07 -0.88
N THR A 328 -9.21 -16.62 -0.26
CA THR A 328 -9.09 -16.78 1.20
C THR A 328 -7.74 -16.24 1.72
N TRP A 329 -7.69 -15.97 3.03
CA TRP A 329 -6.53 -15.39 3.71
C TRP A 329 -6.15 -16.23 4.95
N PRO A 330 -5.65 -17.48 4.75
CA PRO A 330 -5.42 -18.44 5.84
C PRO A 330 -4.29 -18.04 6.77
N VAL A 331 -3.27 -17.35 6.26
CA VAL A 331 -2.16 -16.85 7.08
C VAL A 331 -2.44 -15.39 7.45
N ARG A 332 -2.31 -15.10 8.74
CA ARG A 332 -2.44 -13.73 9.27
C ARG A 332 -1.57 -13.55 10.50
N ARG A 333 -0.86 -12.44 10.55
CA ARG A 333 -0.03 -12.11 11.70
C ARG A 333 -0.12 -10.62 12.02
N SER A 334 -0.36 -10.31 13.29
CA SER A 334 -0.37 -8.94 13.80
C SER A 334 1.05 -8.39 13.81
N VAL A 335 1.23 -7.21 13.24
CA VAL A 335 2.48 -6.44 13.29
C VAL A 335 2.37 -5.38 14.38
N TRP A 336 1.19 -4.78 14.52
CA TRP A 336 0.94 -3.75 15.51
C TRP A 336 -0.41 -3.98 16.19
N SER A 337 -0.42 -4.43 17.45
CA SER A 337 -1.65 -4.83 18.14
C SER A 337 -2.47 -3.67 18.72
N GLY A 338 -1.83 -2.50 18.97
CA GLY A 338 -2.48 -1.31 19.51
C GLY A 338 -3.18 -0.46 18.45
N ASP A 339 -3.48 0.80 18.82
CA ASP A 339 -4.07 1.78 17.94
C ASP A 339 -3.19 2.00 16.70
N ALA A 340 -3.73 1.74 15.52
CA ALA A 340 -3.04 1.89 14.25
C ALA A 340 -4.04 1.99 13.10
N GLY A 341 -3.70 2.78 12.09
CA GLY A 341 -4.61 3.14 10.99
C GLY A 341 -4.17 2.59 9.64
N TYR A 342 -3.87 3.49 8.73
CA TYR A 342 -3.52 3.17 7.36
C TYR A 342 -2.21 2.39 7.26
N SER A 343 -2.11 1.58 6.24
CA SER A 343 -0.90 0.82 5.94
C SER A 343 -0.66 0.71 4.45
N SER A 344 0.60 0.57 4.06
CA SER A 344 1.04 0.36 2.68
C SER A 344 2.13 -0.70 2.63
N LEU A 345 2.06 -1.60 1.63
CA LEU A 345 2.93 -2.75 1.46
C LEU A 345 3.87 -2.55 0.26
N THR A 346 5.04 -3.15 0.31
CA THR A 346 5.88 -3.39 -0.88
C THR A 346 6.64 -4.70 -0.72
N VAL A 347 7.14 -5.24 -1.84
CA VAL A 347 8.02 -6.41 -1.85
C VAL A 347 9.44 -5.91 -2.10
N LEU A 348 10.37 -6.32 -1.27
CA LEU A 348 11.78 -5.97 -1.37
C LEU A 348 12.48 -6.88 -2.39
N PRO A 349 13.64 -6.46 -2.97
CA PRO A 349 14.36 -7.25 -3.98
C PRO A 349 14.82 -8.64 -3.50
N ASP A 350 15.02 -8.82 -2.21
CA ASP A 350 15.40 -10.10 -1.59
C ASP A 350 14.22 -10.99 -1.19
N GLY A 351 12.99 -10.52 -1.46
CA GLY A 351 11.76 -11.24 -1.17
C GLY A 351 11.15 -10.93 0.19
N ASP A 352 11.79 -10.11 1.01
CA ASP A 352 11.17 -9.62 2.24
C ASP A 352 10.02 -8.65 1.95
N ILE A 353 9.22 -8.41 2.96
CA ILE A 353 8.02 -7.58 2.88
C ILE A 353 8.28 -6.27 3.62
N GLY A 354 8.09 -5.14 2.94
CA GLY A 354 8.07 -3.82 3.55
C GLY A 354 6.64 -3.41 3.91
N LEU A 355 6.43 -2.98 5.13
CA LEU A 355 5.17 -2.45 5.63
C LEU A 355 5.39 -1.04 6.19
N LEU A 356 4.64 -0.07 5.70
CA LEU A 356 4.55 1.26 6.28
C LEU A 356 3.20 1.39 7.01
N THR A 357 3.20 1.84 8.26
CA THR A 357 1.99 1.83 9.11
C THR A 357 1.84 3.14 9.87
N GLU A 358 0.64 3.71 9.89
CA GLU A 358 0.23 4.73 10.86
C GLU A 358 -0.02 4.08 12.21
N VAL A 359 0.66 4.55 13.24
CA VAL A 359 0.52 4.10 14.63
C VAL A 359 0.04 5.26 15.49
N GLY A 360 -1.04 5.07 16.21
CA GLY A 360 -1.67 6.09 17.01
C GLY A 360 -3.16 6.24 16.74
N ASN A 361 -3.72 7.34 17.19
CA ASN A 361 -5.14 7.64 17.06
C ASN A 361 -5.41 9.14 16.90
N TRP A 362 -6.68 9.52 16.74
CA TRP A 362 -7.09 10.90 16.53
C TRP A 362 -6.88 11.84 17.72
N GLU A 363 -6.65 11.32 18.93
CA GLU A 363 -6.41 12.13 20.13
C GLU A 363 -4.93 12.49 20.27
N ARG A 364 -4.03 11.52 20.00
CA ARG A 364 -2.58 11.64 20.20
C ARG A 364 -1.82 12.02 18.93
N GLY A 365 -2.45 11.89 17.76
CA GLY A 365 -1.79 11.95 16.47
C GLY A 365 -1.28 10.58 16.05
N PHE A 366 -0.65 10.56 14.88
CA PHE A 366 -0.09 9.35 14.27
C PHE A 366 1.40 9.53 14.03
N GLU A 367 2.14 8.47 14.28
CA GLU A 367 3.52 8.26 13.87
C GLU A 367 3.54 7.26 12.72
N ILE A 368 4.50 7.36 11.81
CA ILE A 368 4.60 6.45 10.67
C ILE A 368 5.87 5.62 10.81
N TYR A 369 5.68 4.31 10.92
CA TYR A 369 6.74 3.32 11.08
C TYR A 369 6.90 2.48 9.83
N PHE A 370 8.15 2.21 9.47
CA PHE A 370 8.51 1.16 8.53
C PHE A 370 8.88 -0.11 9.30
N THR A 371 8.33 -1.24 8.88
CA THR A 371 8.65 -2.57 9.42
C THR A 371 9.04 -3.50 8.27
N ARG A 372 10.19 -4.15 8.38
CA ARG A 372 10.62 -5.21 7.48
C ARG A 372 10.23 -6.56 8.07
N LEU A 373 9.54 -7.37 7.28
CA LEU A 373 9.01 -8.67 7.66
C LEU A 373 9.60 -9.74 6.74
N THR A 374 10.01 -10.86 7.29
CA THR A 374 10.38 -12.04 6.49
C THR A 374 9.15 -12.93 6.22
N PRO A 375 9.12 -13.66 5.10
CA PRO A 375 8.06 -14.66 4.85
C PRO A 375 7.99 -15.71 5.96
N GLU A 376 9.15 -16.14 6.45
CA GLU A 376 9.24 -17.11 7.55
C GLU A 376 8.60 -16.58 8.83
N TRP A 377 8.82 -15.29 9.15
CA TRP A 377 8.12 -14.67 10.28
C TRP A 377 6.62 -14.69 10.05
N LEU A 378 6.14 -14.23 8.90
CA LEU A 378 4.72 -14.15 8.60
C LEU A 378 4.02 -15.51 8.68
N THR A 379 4.67 -16.56 8.18
CA THR A 379 4.14 -17.93 8.09
C THR A 379 4.55 -18.84 9.24
N ARG A 380 5.29 -18.32 10.24
CA ARG A 380 5.84 -19.10 11.36
C ARG A 380 6.77 -20.25 10.91
N GLY A 381 7.50 -20.03 9.80
CA GLY A 381 8.40 -21.00 9.22
C GLY A 381 7.76 -22.03 8.28
N GLU A 382 6.44 -21.92 8.00
CA GLU A 382 5.76 -22.85 7.10
C GLU A 382 6.02 -22.54 5.60
N ASP A 383 6.41 -21.31 5.28
CA ASP A 383 6.70 -20.88 3.91
C ASP A 383 7.87 -19.87 3.92
N ASP A 384 8.86 -20.10 3.06
CA ASP A 384 10.06 -19.26 2.91
C ASP A 384 9.91 -18.17 1.84
N GLY A 385 8.72 -17.99 1.26
CA GLY A 385 8.44 -17.01 0.22
C GLY A 385 8.92 -17.36 -1.20
N ARG A 386 9.66 -18.45 -1.38
CA ARG A 386 10.26 -18.88 -2.66
C ARG A 386 9.35 -19.68 -3.57
#